data_7d19aff2b2a06b1c83fa691282155807
#
_entry.id   7d19aff2b2a06b1c83fa691282155807
#
_cell.length_a   1.000
_cell.length_b   1.000
_cell.length_c   1.000
_cell.angle_alpha   90.00
_cell.angle_beta   90.00
_cell.angle_gamma   90.00
#
_symmetry.space_group_name_H-M   'P 1'
#
loop_
_entity.id
_entity.type
_entity.pdbx_description
1 polymer ?
#
loop_
_entity_poly.entity_id
_entity_poly.type
_entity_poly.pdbx_seq_one_letter_code
_entity_poly.pdbx_strand_id
1 'polypeptide(L)'
;MTSKNIVFVEENVAKLVEEEVKMPQKGEIMVKLCISSVSSGTERANLTGSKTVDWHAKEEKEAVFPRRGGYSSAGIVEQIGDGVTKFKVGDRVALWWSTHNQHITISEKNACLIDDIAFEDAALFHIATFPLAAIRKCHLEIGESAIVMGMGMLGIVALQLLKNAGAVPIIAVDPDPAKREKALSCGADFAFNPYDKDFSDKVKQITNGGAKVGIEVTGIGAGLDGILDCMAQFGRVALLGCTRNSDFTIDYYRKVHGPGITLVGAHTNARPVKESHSGWWKQEDDIDALKKLTQMGRIKLSEIIDETYSPEQASEIYTRLAFNKTFPLVQFDWGKIK
;
A
#
# COMPACT_ATOMS: atom_id res chain seq x y z
N MET A 1 -21.45 2.42 -24.18
CA MET A 1 -21.10 3.39 -23.10
C MET A 1 -19.60 3.52 -23.10
N THR A 2 -19.07 4.75 -23.07
CA THR A 2 -17.63 5.02 -22.97
C THR A 2 -17.24 5.43 -21.56
N SER A 3 -15.97 5.25 -21.21
CA SER A 3 -15.36 5.59 -19.92
C SER A 3 -14.02 6.27 -20.15
N LYS A 4 -13.75 7.31 -19.39
CA LYS A 4 -12.43 7.94 -19.33
C LYS A 4 -11.53 7.09 -18.42
N ASN A 5 -10.33 6.72 -18.89
CA ASN A 5 -9.40 5.82 -18.20
C ASN A 5 -7.99 6.42 -18.23
N ILE A 6 -7.26 6.30 -17.10
CA ILE A 6 -5.85 6.68 -17.06
C ILE A 6 -5.02 5.51 -17.59
N VAL A 7 -4.24 5.75 -18.63
CA VAL A 7 -3.42 4.74 -19.32
C VAL A 7 -1.99 5.24 -19.49
N PHE A 8 -1.02 4.42 -19.15
CA PHE A 8 0.38 4.63 -19.45
C PHE A 8 0.60 4.17 -20.89
N VAL A 9 0.58 5.12 -21.82
CA VAL A 9 0.58 4.84 -23.27
C VAL A 9 1.97 4.49 -23.79
N GLU A 10 3.00 5.02 -23.14
CA GLU A 10 4.42 4.75 -23.39
C GLU A 10 5.20 5.03 -22.09
N GLU A 11 6.49 4.75 -22.10
CA GLU A 11 7.36 5.01 -20.94
C GLU A 11 7.32 6.48 -20.52
N ASN A 12 7.07 6.71 -19.22
CA ASN A 12 6.93 8.02 -18.58
C ASN A 12 5.75 8.87 -19.07
N VAL A 13 4.81 8.32 -19.84
CA VAL A 13 3.67 9.06 -20.38
C VAL A 13 2.35 8.44 -19.96
N ALA A 14 1.60 9.17 -19.14
CA ALA A 14 0.21 8.85 -18.80
C ALA A 14 -0.76 9.77 -19.52
N LYS A 15 -1.87 9.22 -20.01
CA LYS A 15 -2.96 9.97 -20.66
C LYS A 15 -4.31 9.54 -20.11
N LEU A 16 -5.25 10.46 -20.07
CA LEU A 16 -6.66 10.15 -19.93
C LEU A 16 -7.22 9.83 -21.33
N VAL A 17 -7.66 8.60 -21.52
CA VAL A 17 -8.19 8.11 -22.79
C VAL A 17 -9.64 7.68 -22.64
N GLU A 18 -10.41 7.77 -23.72
CA GLU A 18 -11.80 7.32 -23.75
C GLU A 18 -11.86 5.94 -24.43
N GLU A 19 -12.51 4.98 -23.76
CA GLU A 19 -12.62 3.60 -24.23
C GLU A 19 -14.02 3.07 -23.97
N GLU A 20 -14.44 2.05 -24.71
CA GLU A 20 -15.71 1.36 -24.45
C GLU A 20 -15.66 0.59 -23.12
N VAL A 21 -16.73 0.70 -22.35
CA VAL A 21 -16.89 -0.07 -21.11
C VAL A 21 -17.44 -1.45 -21.45
N LYS A 22 -16.76 -2.49 -20.96
CA LYS A 22 -17.25 -3.85 -21.04
C LYS A 22 -18.48 -4.03 -20.15
N MET A 23 -19.60 -4.45 -20.73
CA MET A 23 -20.81 -4.73 -19.96
C MET A 23 -20.58 -5.90 -18.99
N PRO A 24 -21.13 -5.84 -17.75
CA PRO A 24 -20.93 -6.89 -16.76
C PRO A 24 -21.55 -8.21 -17.20
N GLN A 25 -20.75 -9.27 -17.12
CA GLN A 25 -21.15 -10.64 -17.39
C GLN A 25 -21.53 -11.35 -16.06
N LYS A 26 -21.76 -12.66 -16.13
CA LYS A 26 -22.12 -13.46 -14.95
C LYS A 26 -21.09 -13.32 -13.82
N GLY A 27 -21.56 -12.88 -12.64
CA GLY A 27 -20.71 -12.67 -11.46
C GLY A 27 -19.84 -11.41 -11.51
N GLU A 28 -20.12 -10.49 -12.44
CA GLU A 28 -19.44 -9.20 -12.54
C GLU A 28 -20.39 -8.05 -12.18
N ILE A 29 -19.81 -6.97 -11.68
CA ILE A 29 -20.51 -5.70 -11.42
C ILE A 29 -19.82 -4.58 -12.18
N MET A 30 -20.57 -3.60 -12.66
CA MET A 30 -20.04 -2.36 -13.19
C MET A 30 -20.15 -1.28 -12.12
N VAL A 31 -19.03 -0.64 -11.82
CA VAL A 31 -18.92 0.38 -10.79
C VAL A 31 -18.47 1.69 -11.41
N LYS A 32 -19.19 2.77 -11.13
CA LYS A 32 -18.75 4.14 -11.34
C LYS A 32 -17.84 4.54 -10.20
N LEU A 33 -16.57 4.79 -10.47
CA LEU A 33 -15.64 5.19 -9.42
C LEU A 33 -15.94 6.61 -8.93
N CYS A 34 -15.83 6.78 -7.63
CA CYS A 34 -15.80 8.10 -6.97
C CYS A 34 -14.35 8.50 -6.69
N ILE A 35 -13.57 7.61 -6.06
CA ILE A 35 -12.18 7.86 -5.67
C ILE A 35 -11.30 6.66 -6.09
N SER A 36 -10.10 6.95 -6.56
CA SER A 36 -9.05 5.93 -6.73
C SER A 36 -7.71 6.43 -6.19
N SER A 37 -6.95 5.54 -5.52
CA SER A 37 -5.72 5.89 -4.80
C SER A 37 -4.48 5.53 -5.60
N VAL A 38 -3.52 6.44 -5.68
CA VAL A 38 -2.24 6.24 -6.37
C VAL A 38 -1.26 5.50 -5.46
N SER A 39 -0.82 4.34 -5.88
CA SER A 39 0.27 3.60 -5.24
C SER A 39 1.60 3.94 -5.87
N SER A 40 2.22 5.00 -5.37
CA SER A 40 3.37 5.64 -6.02
C SER A 40 4.52 4.70 -6.37
N GLY A 41 4.86 3.73 -5.52
CA GLY A 41 5.96 2.78 -5.80
C GLY A 41 5.66 1.83 -6.96
N THR A 42 4.49 1.19 -6.96
CA THR A 42 4.08 0.24 -8.01
C THR A 42 3.76 0.97 -9.31
N GLU A 43 3.08 2.09 -9.22
CA GLU A 43 2.69 2.84 -10.43
C GLU A 43 3.88 3.53 -11.08
N ARG A 44 4.84 4.03 -10.31
CA ARG A 44 6.12 4.49 -10.86
C ARG A 44 6.82 3.38 -11.62
N ALA A 45 6.95 2.18 -11.05
CA ALA A 45 7.60 1.05 -11.72
C ALA A 45 6.91 0.65 -13.03
N ASN A 46 5.56 0.70 -13.07
CA ASN A 46 4.82 0.45 -14.31
C ASN A 46 4.98 1.58 -15.32
N LEU A 47 4.92 2.82 -14.88
CA LEU A 47 5.05 4.02 -15.72
C LEU A 47 6.44 4.13 -16.35
N THR A 48 7.51 3.88 -15.56
CA THR A 48 8.89 3.96 -16.01
C THR A 48 9.40 2.69 -16.72
N GLY A 49 8.54 1.74 -16.99
CA GLY A 49 8.92 0.54 -17.72
C GLY A 49 9.85 -0.41 -16.97
N SER A 50 9.77 -0.48 -15.63
CA SER A 50 10.59 -1.41 -14.84
C SER A 50 10.42 -2.85 -15.33
N LYS A 51 11.55 -3.54 -15.57
CA LYS A 51 11.61 -4.94 -16.02
C LYS A 51 11.26 -5.95 -14.93
N THR A 52 11.28 -5.53 -13.66
CA THR A 52 11.10 -6.37 -12.46
C THR A 52 9.72 -6.21 -11.82
N VAL A 53 8.71 -5.77 -12.57
CA VAL A 53 7.34 -5.61 -12.04
C VAL A 53 6.67 -6.96 -11.76
N ASP A 54 6.89 -7.94 -12.64
CA ASP A 54 6.34 -9.28 -12.52
C ASP A 54 7.30 -10.20 -11.77
N TRP A 55 7.03 -10.48 -10.50
CA TRP A 55 7.83 -11.38 -9.66
C TRP A 55 7.71 -12.87 -10.05
N HIS A 56 6.74 -13.24 -10.88
CA HIS A 56 6.63 -14.59 -11.43
C HIS A 56 7.52 -14.80 -12.66
N ALA A 57 7.97 -13.72 -13.31
CA ALA A 57 8.81 -13.82 -14.48
C ALA A 57 10.16 -14.42 -14.10
N LYS A 58 10.57 -15.46 -14.83
CA LYS A 58 11.89 -16.11 -14.65
C LYS A 58 13.05 -15.26 -15.13
N GLU A 59 12.77 -14.32 -16.02
CA GLU A 59 13.73 -13.41 -16.64
C GLU A 59 13.15 -12.00 -16.70
N GLU A 60 14.01 -11.01 -16.66
CA GLU A 60 13.61 -9.63 -16.90
C GLU A 60 13.09 -9.47 -18.32
N LYS A 61 11.92 -8.85 -18.47
CA LYS A 61 11.30 -8.58 -19.78
C LYS A 61 11.19 -7.09 -20.01
N GLU A 62 11.42 -6.69 -21.26
CA GLU A 62 11.14 -5.32 -21.66
C GLU A 62 9.69 -4.95 -21.39
N ALA A 63 9.48 -3.71 -20.98
CA ALA A 63 8.16 -3.20 -20.71
C ALA A 63 7.32 -3.12 -21.99
N VAL A 64 6.13 -3.70 -21.96
CA VAL A 64 5.16 -3.57 -23.06
C VAL A 64 4.12 -2.54 -22.66
N PHE A 65 3.89 -1.55 -23.50
CA PHE A 65 2.85 -0.54 -23.36
C PHE A 65 1.73 -0.78 -24.39
N PRO A 66 0.48 -0.34 -24.16
CA PRO A 66 0.05 0.45 -23.01
C PRO A 66 -0.11 -0.39 -21.73
N ARG A 67 0.05 0.27 -20.56
CA ARG A 67 -0.19 -0.30 -19.21
C ARG A 67 -1.24 0.50 -18.46
N ARG A 68 -1.84 -0.10 -17.45
CA ARG A 68 -2.81 0.56 -16.57
C ARG A 68 -2.26 0.67 -15.15
N GLY A 69 -2.46 1.85 -14.54
CA GLY A 69 -2.17 2.10 -13.13
C GLY A 69 -3.39 1.84 -12.24
N GLY A 70 -3.14 1.87 -10.94
CA GLY A 70 -4.17 1.69 -9.90
C GLY A 70 -4.44 0.23 -9.59
N TYR A 71 -4.95 0.02 -8.37
CA TYR A 71 -5.48 -1.28 -7.93
C TYR A 71 -6.36 -1.15 -6.68
N SER A 72 -6.65 0.08 -6.22
CA SER A 72 -7.46 0.36 -5.02
C SER A 72 -8.35 1.56 -5.28
N SER A 73 -9.66 1.37 -5.18
CA SER A 73 -10.65 2.41 -5.46
C SER A 73 -11.95 2.19 -4.71
N ALA A 74 -12.85 3.17 -4.77
CA ALA A 74 -14.20 3.07 -4.23
C ALA A 74 -15.18 3.80 -5.15
N GLY A 75 -16.43 3.34 -5.18
CA GLY A 75 -17.46 3.89 -6.05
C GLY A 75 -18.85 3.32 -5.79
N ILE A 76 -19.72 3.49 -6.77
CA ILE A 76 -21.13 3.10 -6.70
C ILE A 76 -21.43 2.08 -7.80
N VAL A 77 -22.09 0.97 -7.44
CA VAL A 77 -22.55 -0.04 -8.39
C VAL A 77 -23.61 0.55 -9.29
N GLU A 78 -23.36 0.58 -10.60
CA GLU A 78 -24.34 1.06 -11.60
C GLU A 78 -25.06 -0.06 -12.35
N GLN A 79 -24.38 -1.20 -12.54
CA GLN A 79 -25.00 -2.37 -13.17
C GLN A 79 -24.47 -3.66 -12.54
N ILE A 80 -25.28 -4.72 -12.62
CA ILE A 80 -24.92 -6.05 -12.16
C ILE A 80 -25.15 -7.07 -13.27
N GLY A 81 -24.26 -8.03 -13.40
CA GLY A 81 -24.41 -9.17 -14.30
C GLY A 81 -25.22 -10.30 -13.67
N ASP A 82 -25.54 -11.30 -14.50
CA ASP A 82 -26.30 -12.46 -14.05
C ASP A 82 -25.62 -13.18 -12.87
N GLY A 83 -26.41 -13.66 -11.93
CA GLY A 83 -25.94 -14.45 -10.79
C GLY A 83 -25.22 -13.66 -9.69
N VAL A 84 -25.08 -12.33 -9.81
CA VAL A 84 -24.64 -11.46 -8.72
C VAL A 84 -25.70 -11.45 -7.61
N THR A 85 -25.30 -11.79 -6.39
CA THR A 85 -26.21 -11.88 -5.23
C THR A 85 -25.78 -11.00 -4.06
N LYS A 86 -24.52 -10.55 -4.06
CA LYS A 86 -23.94 -9.77 -2.96
C LYS A 86 -24.20 -8.27 -3.09
N PHE A 87 -24.53 -7.78 -4.27
CA PHE A 87 -24.65 -6.35 -4.58
C PHE A 87 -25.92 -6.06 -5.38
N LYS A 88 -26.40 -4.82 -5.24
CA LYS A 88 -27.45 -4.22 -6.04
C LYS A 88 -27.00 -2.87 -6.59
N VAL A 89 -27.70 -2.38 -7.61
CA VAL A 89 -27.49 -1.03 -8.14
C VAL A 89 -27.69 0.01 -7.04
N GLY A 90 -26.77 0.96 -6.95
CA GLY A 90 -26.73 2.00 -5.91
C GLY A 90 -25.87 1.65 -4.70
N ASP A 91 -25.41 0.42 -4.55
CA ASP A 91 -24.54 0.04 -3.44
C ASP A 91 -23.18 0.77 -3.52
N ARG A 92 -22.71 1.22 -2.36
CA ARG A 92 -21.39 1.84 -2.19
C ARG A 92 -20.37 0.75 -1.89
N VAL A 93 -19.29 0.71 -2.69
CA VAL A 93 -18.31 -0.37 -2.64
C VAL A 93 -16.87 0.12 -2.65
N ALA A 94 -15.99 -0.59 -1.94
CA ALA A 94 -14.55 -0.57 -2.16
C ALA A 94 -14.16 -1.72 -3.09
N LEU A 95 -13.16 -1.46 -3.92
CA LEU A 95 -12.67 -2.39 -4.94
C LEU A 95 -11.19 -2.67 -4.75
N TRP A 96 -10.77 -3.90 -5.04
CA TRP A 96 -9.38 -4.27 -5.17
C TRP A 96 -9.08 -4.91 -6.52
N TRP A 97 -7.84 -4.72 -6.97
CA TRP A 97 -7.40 -5.04 -8.32
C TRP A 97 -8.17 -4.26 -9.40
N SER A 98 -8.71 -3.10 -9.02
CA SER A 98 -9.27 -2.12 -9.96
C SER A 98 -8.16 -1.35 -10.67
N THR A 99 -8.53 -0.58 -11.71
CA THR A 99 -7.63 0.39 -12.34
C THR A 99 -8.21 1.80 -12.23
N HIS A 100 -7.46 2.82 -12.63
CA HIS A 100 -7.95 4.21 -12.64
C HIS A 100 -8.89 4.43 -13.83
N ASN A 101 -10.16 4.17 -13.62
CA ASN A 101 -11.21 4.27 -14.64
C ASN A 101 -12.40 5.06 -14.11
N GLN A 102 -13.13 5.77 -14.96
CA GLN A 102 -14.41 6.38 -14.58
C GLN A 102 -15.47 5.30 -14.31
N HIS A 103 -15.51 4.28 -15.16
CA HIS A 103 -16.34 3.08 -14.98
C HIS A 103 -15.48 1.84 -15.13
N ILE A 104 -15.69 0.87 -14.28
CA ILE A 104 -14.96 -0.40 -14.34
C ILE A 104 -15.91 -1.59 -14.16
N THR A 105 -15.78 -2.58 -15.02
CA THR A 105 -16.42 -3.89 -14.85
C THR A 105 -15.44 -4.85 -14.21
N ILE A 106 -15.83 -5.42 -13.08
CA ILE A 106 -14.98 -6.25 -12.23
C ILE A 106 -15.78 -7.40 -11.59
N SER A 107 -15.11 -8.49 -11.25
CA SER A 107 -15.75 -9.59 -10.51
C SER A 107 -16.31 -9.10 -9.16
N GLU A 108 -17.51 -9.54 -8.79
CA GLU A 108 -18.10 -9.28 -7.47
C GLU A 108 -17.21 -9.76 -6.31
N LYS A 109 -16.26 -10.67 -6.57
CA LYS A 109 -15.30 -11.16 -5.57
C LYS A 109 -14.25 -10.11 -5.20
N ASN A 110 -14.08 -9.10 -6.04
CA ASN A 110 -13.10 -8.02 -5.86
C ASN A 110 -13.76 -6.74 -5.31
N ALA A 111 -14.88 -6.87 -4.63
CA ALA A 111 -15.64 -5.76 -4.05
C ALA A 111 -16.16 -6.09 -2.66
N CYS A 112 -16.35 -5.08 -1.83
CA CYS A 112 -17.08 -5.15 -0.57
C CYS A 112 -17.94 -3.90 -0.35
N LEU A 113 -19.05 -4.07 0.38
CA LEU A 113 -19.90 -2.97 0.83
C LEU A 113 -19.15 -2.11 1.86
N ILE A 114 -19.25 -0.78 1.71
CA ILE A 114 -18.59 0.17 2.62
C ILE A 114 -19.55 0.94 3.52
N ASP A 115 -20.86 0.67 3.40
CA ASP A 115 -21.89 1.37 4.17
C ASP A 115 -21.69 2.90 4.14
N ASP A 116 -21.62 3.56 5.29
CA ASP A 116 -21.46 5.03 5.41
C ASP A 116 -20.01 5.51 5.39
N ILE A 117 -19.03 4.62 5.21
CA ILE A 117 -17.60 4.99 5.14
C ILE A 117 -17.37 5.93 3.95
N ALA A 118 -16.55 6.97 4.15
CA ALA A 118 -16.16 7.89 3.08
C ALA A 118 -15.45 7.15 1.94
N PHE A 119 -15.67 7.55 0.69
CA PHE A 119 -15.03 6.94 -0.47
C PHE A 119 -13.51 7.11 -0.43
N GLU A 120 -13.03 8.21 0.13
CA GLU A 120 -11.61 8.53 0.32
C GLU A 120 -10.90 7.51 1.22
N ASP A 121 -11.53 7.11 2.33
CA ASP A 121 -11.02 6.05 3.20
C ASP A 121 -11.11 4.67 2.53
N ALA A 122 -12.27 4.36 1.95
CA ALA A 122 -12.55 3.06 1.34
C ALA A 122 -11.64 2.77 0.13
N ALA A 123 -11.27 3.80 -0.63
CA ALA A 123 -10.33 3.69 -1.76
C ALA A 123 -8.91 3.32 -1.33
N LEU A 124 -8.60 3.33 -0.04
CA LEU A 124 -7.31 2.91 0.51
C LEU A 124 -7.33 1.50 1.11
N PHE A 125 -8.50 0.85 1.24
CA PHE A 125 -8.60 -0.43 1.92
C PHE A 125 -7.68 -1.50 1.34
N HIS A 126 -7.66 -1.66 0.02
CA HIS A 126 -6.78 -2.67 -0.58
C HIS A 126 -5.30 -2.38 -0.30
N ILE A 127 -4.86 -1.14 -0.46
CA ILE A 127 -3.49 -0.71 -0.14
C ILE A 127 -3.17 -0.96 1.35
N ALA A 128 -4.11 -0.64 2.23
CA ALA A 128 -3.93 -0.80 3.68
C ALA A 128 -3.87 -2.28 4.14
N THR A 129 -4.37 -3.23 3.35
CA THR A 129 -4.20 -4.65 3.66
C THR A 129 -2.74 -5.11 3.61
N PHE A 130 -1.86 -4.40 2.89
CA PHE A 130 -0.45 -4.81 2.74
C PHE A 130 0.31 -4.64 4.06
N PRO A 131 0.35 -3.45 4.68
CA PRO A 131 0.98 -3.30 5.98
C PRO A 131 0.23 -4.06 7.09
N LEU A 132 -1.10 -4.20 7.02
CA LEU A 132 -1.86 -5.00 7.99
C LEU A 132 -1.40 -6.46 7.98
N ALA A 133 -1.29 -7.07 6.80
CA ALA A 133 -0.79 -8.43 6.65
C ALA A 133 0.68 -8.56 7.10
N ALA A 134 1.52 -7.56 6.85
CA ALA A 134 2.92 -7.55 7.29
C ALA A 134 3.01 -7.57 8.83
N ILE A 135 2.23 -6.73 9.51
CA ILE A 135 2.16 -6.67 10.98
C ILE A 135 1.67 -8.02 11.56
N ARG A 136 0.60 -8.61 11.00
CA ARG A 136 0.08 -9.91 11.44
C ARG A 136 1.13 -11.02 11.33
N LYS A 137 1.85 -11.08 10.21
CA LYS A 137 2.90 -12.08 9.96
C LYS A 137 4.08 -11.95 10.92
N CYS A 138 4.34 -10.74 11.43
CA CYS A 138 5.33 -10.53 12.47
C CYS A 138 4.83 -10.92 13.87
N HIS A 139 3.58 -11.38 14.02
CA HIS A 139 3.02 -11.76 15.32
C HIS A 139 3.30 -10.71 16.40
N LEU A 140 3.02 -9.42 16.08
CA LEU A 140 3.17 -8.34 17.04
C LEU A 140 2.33 -8.59 18.28
N GLU A 141 2.94 -8.51 19.46
CA GLU A 141 2.28 -8.57 20.75
C GLU A 141 2.10 -7.16 21.34
N ILE A 142 1.04 -6.97 22.15
CA ILE A 142 0.77 -5.68 22.80
C ILE A 142 1.95 -5.32 23.71
N GLY A 143 2.48 -4.09 23.56
CA GLY A 143 3.62 -3.61 24.32
C GLY A 143 4.97 -3.80 23.64
N GLU A 144 5.06 -4.51 22.52
CA GLU A 144 6.29 -4.62 21.75
C GLU A 144 6.59 -3.32 20.99
N SER A 145 7.87 -3.00 20.90
CA SER A 145 8.35 -1.88 20.10
C SER A 145 8.36 -2.21 18.60
N ALA A 146 8.02 -1.21 17.77
CA ALA A 146 8.02 -1.37 16.33
C ALA A 146 8.80 -0.25 15.62
N ILE A 147 9.46 -0.60 14.51
CA ILE A 147 10.13 0.34 13.62
C ILE A 147 9.61 0.19 12.19
N VAL A 148 9.35 1.31 11.53
CA VAL A 148 8.94 1.35 10.12
C VAL A 148 9.97 2.12 9.31
N MET A 149 10.58 1.45 8.34
CA MET A 149 11.60 2.02 7.45
C MET A 149 10.96 2.46 6.13
N GLY A 150 10.81 3.78 5.94
CA GLY A 150 10.18 4.41 4.77
C GLY A 150 8.78 4.93 5.05
N MET A 151 8.57 6.25 4.88
CA MET A 151 7.32 6.97 5.15
C MET A 151 6.60 7.36 3.85
N GLY A 152 6.43 6.38 2.96
CA GLY A 152 5.48 6.46 1.86
C GLY A 152 4.07 6.02 2.30
N MET A 153 3.16 5.80 1.35
CA MET A 153 1.78 5.38 1.59
C MET A 153 1.70 4.19 2.57
N LEU A 154 2.44 3.12 2.30
CA LEU A 154 2.40 1.90 3.13
C LEU A 154 2.98 2.13 4.53
N GLY A 155 4.05 2.94 4.63
CA GLY A 155 4.69 3.24 5.91
C GLY A 155 3.79 4.06 6.83
N ILE A 156 3.16 5.11 6.31
CA ILE A 156 2.22 5.93 7.10
C ILE A 156 1.00 5.12 7.53
N VAL A 157 0.45 4.27 6.65
CA VAL A 157 -0.65 3.35 7.03
C VAL A 157 -0.19 2.35 8.11
N ALA A 158 1.04 1.83 8.01
CA ALA A 158 1.60 0.92 9.00
C ALA A 158 1.64 1.55 10.40
N LEU A 159 1.95 2.85 10.52
CA LEU A 159 1.98 3.54 11.83
C LEU A 159 0.61 3.53 12.51
N GLN A 160 -0.46 3.87 11.79
CA GLN A 160 -1.81 3.83 12.35
C GLN A 160 -2.20 2.42 12.78
N LEU A 161 -1.86 1.41 11.98
CA LEU A 161 -2.17 0.01 12.28
C LEU A 161 -1.35 -0.52 13.47
N LEU A 162 -0.06 -0.21 13.56
CA LEU A 162 0.80 -0.57 14.68
C LEU A 162 0.30 0.02 15.99
N LYS A 163 -0.12 1.30 15.97
CA LYS A 163 -0.73 1.97 17.14
C LYS A 163 -1.99 1.25 17.60
N ASN A 164 -2.86 0.87 16.67
CA ASN A 164 -4.07 0.13 16.99
C ASN A 164 -3.80 -1.33 17.42
N ALA A 165 -2.70 -1.91 16.98
CA ALA A 165 -2.26 -3.23 17.42
C ALA A 165 -1.57 -3.22 18.79
N GLY A 166 -1.31 -2.05 19.37
CA GLY A 166 -0.71 -1.91 20.69
C GLY A 166 0.82 -1.91 20.71
N ALA A 167 1.47 -1.59 19.59
CA ALA A 167 2.92 -1.39 19.56
C ALA A 167 3.32 -0.15 20.36
N VAL A 168 4.40 -0.24 21.14
CA VAL A 168 4.97 0.90 21.90
C VAL A 168 6.43 0.64 22.29
N PRO A 169 7.38 1.57 22.02
CA PRO A 169 7.19 2.72 21.14
C PRO A 169 7.14 2.34 19.67
N ILE A 170 6.57 3.25 18.85
CA ILE A 170 6.55 3.17 17.38
C ILE A 170 7.57 4.16 16.83
N ILE A 171 8.49 3.69 16.01
CA ILE A 171 9.58 4.47 15.45
C ILE A 171 9.41 4.56 13.95
N ALA A 172 9.34 5.79 13.43
CA ALA A 172 9.32 6.07 11.99
C ALA A 172 10.71 6.45 11.48
N VAL A 173 11.05 6.00 10.29
CA VAL A 173 12.35 6.31 9.67
C VAL A 173 12.16 6.72 8.22
N ASP A 174 12.62 7.93 7.89
CA ASP A 174 12.66 8.43 6.50
C ASP A 174 13.71 9.56 6.39
N PRO A 175 14.45 9.68 5.27
CA PRO A 175 15.39 10.79 5.08
C PRO A 175 14.70 12.15 4.93
N ASP A 176 13.45 12.19 4.47
CA ASP A 176 12.70 13.42 4.24
C ASP A 176 12.13 13.97 5.56
N PRO A 177 12.49 15.20 5.98
CA PRO A 177 12.02 15.79 7.24
C PRO A 177 10.48 16.00 7.25
N ALA A 178 9.87 16.38 6.13
CA ALA A 178 8.42 16.57 6.06
C ALA A 178 7.67 15.25 6.27
N LYS A 179 8.19 14.15 5.74
CA LYS A 179 7.63 12.82 5.97
C LYS A 179 7.78 12.36 7.42
N ARG A 180 8.89 12.70 8.08
CA ARG A 180 9.08 12.41 9.51
C ARG A 180 8.10 13.20 10.38
N GLU A 181 7.87 14.47 10.09
CA GLU A 181 6.86 15.28 10.78
C GLU A 181 5.45 14.70 10.62
N LYS A 182 5.08 14.34 9.39
CA LYS A 182 3.82 13.65 9.10
C LYS A 182 3.70 12.32 9.86
N ALA A 183 4.77 11.54 9.94
CA ALA A 183 4.77 10.28 10.67
C ALA A 183 4.44 10.45 12.15
N LEU A 184 4.98 11.49 12.81
CA LEU A 184 4.65 11.82 14.20
C LEU A 184 3.15 12.16 14.35
N SER A 185 2.58 12.91 13.43
CA SER A 185 1.13 13.22 13.46
C SER A 185 0.25 11.99 13.20
N CYS A 186 0.77 10.99 12.47
CA CYS A 186 0.07 9.75 12.10
C CYS A 186 0.25 8.59 13.08
N GLY A 187 0.96 8.78 14.21
CA GLY A 187 1.00 7.79 15.28
C GLY A 187 2.38 7.23 15.62
N ALA A 188 3.46 7.73 15.02
CA ALA A 188 4.81 7.45 15.50
C ALA A 188 5.09 8.20 16.80
N ASP A 189 5.80 7.54 17.73
CA ASP A 189 6.28 8.18 18.97
C ASP A 189 7.61 8.91 18.74
N PHE A 190 8.43 8.38 17.81
CA PHE A 190 9.71 8.95 17.42
C PHE A 190 9.91 8.88 15.92
N ALA A 191 10.69 9.82 15.36
CA ALA A 191 11.02 9.83 13.95
C ALA A 191 12.51 10.17 13.73
N PHE A 192 13.21 9.37 12.91
CA PHE A 192 14.64 9.49 12.69
C PHE A 192 15.00 9.58 11.21
N ASN A 193 16.14 10.24 10.95
CA ASN A 193 16.80 10.22 9.67
C ASN A 193 17.77 9.02 9.63
N PRO A 194 17.68 8.08 8.66
CA PRO A 194 18.55 6.91 8.60
C PRO A 194 20.01 7.25 8.30
N TYR A 195 20.31 8.48 7.86
CA TYR A 195 21.67 8.93 7.58
C TYR A 195 22.40 9.53 8.78
N ASP A 196 21.73 9.70 9.93
CA ASP A 196 22.37 10.13 11.15
C ASP A 196 23.25 8.99 11.69
N LYS A 197 24.51 9.29 12.01
CA LYS A 197 25.50 8.27 12.40
C LYS A 197 25.12 7.47 13.64
N ASP A 198 24.35 8.06 14.56
CA ASP A 198 23.90 7.49 15.82
C ASP A 198 22.45 7.00 15.77
N PHE A 199 21.88 6.90 14.56
CA PHE A 199 20.46 6.51 14.36
C PHE A 199 20.11 5.18 15.04
N SER A 200 20.85 4.12 14.75
CA SER A 200 20.57 2.78 15.29
C SER A 200 20.80 2.72 16.81
N ASP A 201 21.78 3.44 17.33
CA ASP A 201 22.05 3.52 18.78
C ASP A 201 20.90 4.21 19.52
N LYS A 202 20.38 5.32 18.96
CA LYS A 202 19.19 6.01 19.48
C LYS A 202 17.99 5.09 19.51
N VAL A 203 17.73 4.32 18.45
CA VAL A 203 16.65 3.35 18.39
C VAL A 203 16.81 2.30 19.48
N LYS A 204 18.02 1.72 19.64
CA LYS A 204 18.31 0.73 20.68
C LYS A 204 18.15 1.30 22.10
N GLN A 205 18.54 2.54 22.30
CA GLN A 205 18.37 3.22 23.59
C GLN A 205 16.90 3.38 23.96
N ILE A 206 16.07 3.88 23.03
CA ILE A 206 14.63 4.12 23.25
C ILE A 206 13.87 2.81 23.44
N THR A 207 14.26 1.75 22.75
CA THR A 207 13.60 0.44 22.78
C THR A 207 14.22 -0.53 23.80
N ASN A 208 15.20 -0.09 24.57
CA ASN A 208 15.94 -0.91 25.52
C ASN A 208 16.52 -2.19 24.89
N GLY A 209 17.29 -2.02 23.81
CA GLY A 209 18.03 -3.10 23.16
C GLY A 209 17.61 -3.42 21.71
N GLY A 210 16.70 -2.65 21.12
CA GLY A 210 16.26 -2.74 19.74
C GLY A 210 14.76 -2.97 19.56
N ALA A 211 14.26 -2.74 18.36
CA ALA A 211 12.87 -2.95 18.01
C ALA A 211 12.53 -4.44 17.88
N LYS A 212 11.35 -4.85 18.36
CA LYS A 212 10.89 -6.24 18.28
C LYS A 212 10.27 -6.56 16.93
N VAL A 213 9.58 -5.60 16.31
CA VAL A 213 8.97 -5.73 15.00
C VAL A 213 9.49 -4.64 14.08
N GLY A 214 9.94 -5.04 12.89
CA GLY A 214 10.35 -4.15 11.82
C GLY A 214 9.45 -4.28 10.59
N ILE A 215 9.06 -3.16 9.99
CA ILE A 215 8.36 -3.14 8.70
C ILE A 215 9.25 -2.41 7.70
N GLU A 216 9.88 -3.16 6.81
CA GLU A 216 10.73 -2.62 5.74
C GLU A 216 9.85 -2.30 4.52
N VAL A 217 9.72 -1.01 4.19
CA VAL A 217 8.80 -0.52 3.14
C VAL A 217 9.53 0.13 1.97
N THR A 218 10.83 0.35 2.12
CA THR A 218 11.61 1.06 1.09
C THR A 218 11.89 0.21 -0.14
N GLY A 219 12.08 -1.10 0.06
CA GLY A 219 12.49 -2.03 -0.98
C GLY A 219 13.91 -1.79 -1.50
N ILE A 220 14.78 -1.14 -0.73
CA ILE A 220 16.19 -0.90 -1.08
C ILE A 220 17.13 -1.53 -0.07
N GLY A 221 18.32 -1.96 -0.53
CA GLY A 221 19.32 -2.62 0.32
C GLY A 221 19.71 -1.80 1.55
N ALA A 222 19.93 -0.49 1.41
CA ALA A 222 20.27 0.40 2.52
C ALA A 222 19.14 0.49 3.57
N GLY A 223 17.87 0.43 3.16
CA GLY A 223 16.73 0.38 4.08
C GLY A 223 16.71 -0.91 4.88
N LEU A 224 16.91 -2.05 4.21
CA LEU A 224 16.98 -3.34 4.87
C LEU A 224 18.19 -3.42 5.82
N ASP A 225 19.35 -2.97 5.39
CA ASP A 225 20.57 -2.97 6.21
C ASP A 225 20.38 -2.12 7.47
N GLY A 226 19.83 -0.90 7.30
CA GLY A 226 19.61 0.04 8.40
C GLY A 226 18.54 -0.43 9.41
N ILE A 227 17.44 -1.06 8.95
CA ILE A 227 16.43 -1.58 9.87
C ILE A 227 16.98 -2.75 10.68
N LEU A 228 17.81 -3.61 10.09
CA LEU A 228 18.45 -4.73 10.78
C LEU A 228 19.37 -4.27 11.91
N ASP A 229 20.07 -3.15 11.73
CA ASP A 229 20.89 -2.54 12.80
C ASP A 229 20.07 -2.06 14.01
N CYS A 230 18.78 -1.84 13.81
CA CYS A 230 17.86 -1.34 14.85
C CYS A 230 17.14 -2.46 15.61
N MET A 231 17.25 -3.72 15.19
CA MET A 231 16.46 -4.83 15.77
C MET A 231 17.01 -5.34 17.07
N ALA A 232 16.10 -5.77 17.95
CA ALA A 232 16.42 -6.57 19.12
C ALA A 232 16.74 -8.02 18.73
N GLN A 233 17.40 -8.77 19.62
CA GLN A 233 17.51 -10.21 19.47
C GLN A 233 16.12 -10.85 19.32
N PHE A 234 16.02 -11.84 18.42
CA PHE A 234 14.79 -12.55 18.05
C PHE A 234 13.70 -11.62 17.48
N GLY A 235 14.09 -10.45 16.97
CA GLY A 235 13.19 -9.56 16.25
C GLY A 235 12.66 -10.16 14.95
N ARG A 236 11.56 -9.60 14.45
CA ARG A 236 10.91 -10.03 13.20
C ARG A 236 10.82 -8.86 12.26
N VAL A 237 11.30 -9.00 11.02
CA VAL A 237 11.27 -7.95 9.99
C VAL A 237 10.43 -8.40 8.82
N ALA A 238 9.30 -7.72 8.58
CA ALA A 238 8.50 -7.91 7.39
C ALA A 238 9.12 -7.18 6.20
N LEU A 239 9.43 -7.91 5.14
CA LEU A 239 9.90 -7.40 3.86
C LEU A 239 8.67 -7.02 3.03
N LEU A 240 8.17 -5.79 3.21
CA LEU A 240 6.96 -5.28 2.58
C LEU A 240 7.28 -4.49 1.31
N GLY A 241 8.36 -3.73 1.29
CA GLY A 241 8.83 -3.01 0.11
C GLY A 241 9.21 -3.95 -1.02
N CYS A 242 8.79 -3.63 -2.25
CA CYS A 242 9.18 -4.41 -3.42
C CYS A 242 10.64 -4.11 -3.80
N THR A 243 11.56 -5.00 -3.48
CA THR A 243 12.97 -4.91 -3.86
C THR A 243 13.12 -5.16 -5.35
N ARG A 244 13.23 -4.07 -6.13
CA ARG A 244 13.37 -4.11 -7.59
C ARG A 244 14.80 -4.39 -8.04
N ASN A 245 15.77 -4.03 -7.22
CA ASN A 245 17.18 -4.31 -7.42
C ASN A 245 17.73 -5.03 -6.19
N SER A 246 18.19 -6.25 -6.38
CA SER A 246 18.77 -7.11 -5.32
C SER A 246 20.30 -7.11 -5.33
N ASP A 247 20.93 -6.21 -6.08
CA ASP A 247 22.39 -6.08 -6.13
C ASP A 247 22.89 -5.28 -4.92
N PHE A 248 22.85 -5.92 -3.75
CA PHE A 248 23.38 -5.37 -2.49
C PHE A 248 23.84 -6.50 -1.57
N THR A 249 24.70 -6.16 -0.61
CA THR A 249 25.24 -7.10 0.38
C THR A 249 24.72 -6.76 1.76
N ILE A 250 24.33 -7.77 2.53
CA ILE A 250 24.01 -7.68 3.96
C ILE A 250 25.02 -8.53 4.73
N ASP A 251 25.52 -8.03 5.87
CA ASP A 251 26.26 -8.86 6.83
C ASP A 251 25.31 -9.83 7.52
N TYR A 252 25.00 -10.92 6.81
CA TYR A 252 24.01 -11.87 7.24
C TYR A 252 24.37 -12.53 8.58
N TYR A 253 25.66 -12.75 8.84
CA TYR A 253 26.12 -13.37 10.07
C TYR A 253 25.82 -12.50 11.30
N ARG A 254 26.17 -11.20 11.25
CA ARG A 254 26.00 -10.31 12.40
C ARG A 254 24.59 -9.74 12.53
N LYS A 255 23.87 -9.55 11.41
CA LYS A 255 22.58 -8.83 11.42
C LYS A 255 21.35 -9.75 11.41
N VAL A 256 21.51 -11.02 11.02
CA VAL A 256 20.39 -11.97 10.94
C VAL A 256 20.70 -13.24 11.76
N HIS A 257 21.77 -13.95 11.41
CA HIS A 257 22.08 -15.26 12.01
C HIS A 257 22.41 -15.13 13.50
N GLY A 258 23.38 -14.29 13.87
CA GLY A 258 23.82 -14.12 15.26
C GLY A 258 22.69 -13.65 16.22
N PRO A 259 21.95 -12.60 15.89
CA PRO A 259 20.85 -12.12 16.73
C PRO A 259 19.55 -12.94 16.58
N GLY A 260 19.48 -13.92 15.69
CA GLY A 260 18.29 -14.76 15.48
C GLY A 260 17.10 -14.01 14.88
N ILE A 261 17.35 -13.07 13.96
CA ILE A 261 16.29 -12.29 13.31
C ILE A 261 15.47 -13.15 12.34
N THR A 262 14.16 -13.05 12.40
CA THR A 262 13.26 -13.65 11.43
C THR A 262 12.93 -12.65 10.32
N LEU A 263 13.29 -12.96 9.07
CA LEU A 263 12.88 -12.22 7.88
C LEU A 263 11.58 -12.82 7.35
N VAL A 264 10.53 -12.01 7.25
CA VAL A 264 9.18 -12.43 6.89
C VAL A 264 8.80 -11.86 5.53
N GLY A 265 8.56 -12.72 4.54
CA GLY A 265 8.06 -12.28 3.23
C GLY A 265 6.65 -11.70 3.35
N ALA A 266 6.48 -10.43 2.98
CA ALA A 266 5.23 -9.70 3.17
C ALA A 266 4.63 -9.16 1.85
N HIS A 267 4.97 -9.77 0.70
CA HIS A 267 4.32 -9.41 -0.55
C HIS A 267 2.79 -9.59 -0.48
N THR A 268 2.04 -8.72 -1.16
CA THR A 268 0.57 -8.72 -1.12
C THR A 268 -0.06 -10.07 -1.52
N ASN A 269 0.56 -10.82 -2.44
CA ASN A 269 0.09 -12.13 -2.86
C ASN A 269 0.55 -13.27 -1.92
N ALA A 270 1.44 -13.01 -0.97
CA ALA A 270 1.88 -14.00 0.02
C ALA A 270 0.85 -14.12 1.14
N ARG A 271 -0.36 -14.57 0.82
CA ARG A 271 -1.48 -14.75 1.76
C ARG A 271 -2.31 -15.98 1.42
N PRO A 272 -3.02 -16.58 2.38
CA PRO A 272 -3.91 -17.69 2.11
C PRO A 272 -5.08 -17.26 1.24
N VAL A 273 -5.54 -18.19 0.38
CA VAL A 273 -6.68 -17.98 -0.53
C VAL A 273 -7.98 -18.55 0.05
N LYS A 274 -7.90 -19.65 0.79
CA LYS A 274 -9.09 -20.37 1.27
C LYS A 274 -9.51 -19.97 2.69
N GLU A 275 -8.59 -20.05 3.64
CA GLU A 275 -8.88 -19.88 5.06
C GLU A 275 -7.81 -19.04 5.73
N SER A 276 -8.23 -18.11 6.61
CA SER A 276 -7.33 -17.35 7.47
C SER A 276 -6.88 -18.21 8.65
N HIS A 277 -5.63 -18.02 9.06
CA HIS A 277 -5.09 -18.61 10.29
C HIS A 277 -4.15 -17.62 10.98
N SER A 278 -3.66 -17.95 12.17
CA SER A 278 -2.84 -17.04 12.97
C SER A 278 -1.66 -16.44 12.18
N GLY A 279 -1.59 -15.11 12.14
CA GLY A 279 -0.59 -14.35 11.39
C GLY A 279 -0.83 -14.27 9.87
N TRP A 280 -1.74 -15.08 9.30
CA TRP A 280 -1.95 -15.19 7.85
C TRP A 280 -3.45 -15.12 7.53
N TRP A 281 -3.90 -13.94 7.10
CA TRP A 281 -5.30 -13.71 6.78
C TRP A 281 -5.54 -13.55 5.27
N LYS A 282 -6.73 -13.97 4.84
CA LYS A 282 -7.21 -13.70 3.47
C LYS A 282 -7.39 -12.19 3.26
N GLN A 283 -7.41 -11.81 1.99
CA GLN A 283 -7.67 -10.42 1.56
C GLN A 283 -8.98 -9.88 2.14
N GLU A 284 -10.05 -10.63 2.02
CA GLU A 284 -11.38 -10.23 2.44
C GLU A 284 -11.46 -10.01 3.95
N ASP A 285 -10.82 -10.89 4.74
CA ASP A 285 -10.82 -10.79 6.20
C ASP A 285 -9.97 -9.60 6.69
N ASP A 286 -8.89 -9.26 5.97
CA ASP A 286 -8.13 -8.03 6.23
C ASP A 286 -8.94 -6.77 5.87
N ILE A 287 -9.69 -6.78 4.76
CA ILE A 287 -10.57 -5.68 4.38
C ILE A 287 -11.68 -5.48 5.42
N ASP A 288 -12.30 -6.57 5.90
CA ASP A 288 -13.31 -6.52 6.96
C ASP A 288 -12.75 -5.93 8.26
N ALA A 289 -11.51 -6.26 8.61
CA ALA A 289 -10.85 -5.67 9.76
C ALA A 289 -10.63 -4.16 9.58
N LEU A 290 -10.15 -3.72 8.41
CA LEU A 290 -9.98 -2.29 8.10
C LEU A 290 -11.31 -1.55 8.12
N LYS A 291 -12.37 -2.13 7.54
CA LYS A 291 -13.72 -1.58 7.57
C LYS A 291 -14.17 -1.33 9.01
N LYS A 292 -14.05 -2.33 9.89
CA LYS A 292 -14.41 -2.20 11.32
C LYS A 292 -13.59 -1.13 12.04
N LEU A 293 -12.28 -1.08 11.80
CA LEU A 293 -11.40 -0.07 12.40
C LEU A 293 -11.78 1.34 11.95
N THR A 294 -12.12 1.52 10.67
CA THR A 294 -12.58 2.81 10.12
C THR A 294 -13.94 3.21 10.70
N GLN A 295 -14.93 2.28 10.73
CA GLN A 295 -16.27 2.54 11.29
C GLN A 295 -16.22 2.94 12.78
N MET A 296 -15.27 2.37 13.53
CA MET A 296 -15.05 2.69 14.95
C MET A 296 -14.16 3.94 15.15
N GLY A 297 -13.75 4.63 14.09
CA GLY A 297 -12.88 5.80 14.16
C GLY A 297 -11.47 5.50 14.71
N ARG A 298 -11.04 4.23 14.64
CA ARG A 298 -9.71 3.81 15.12
C ARG A 298 -8.60 4.14 14.12
N ILE A 299 -8.91 4.14 12.85
CA ILE A 299 -8.04 4.58 11.76
C ILE A 299 -8.79 5.58 10.88
N LYS A 300 -8.03 6.49 10.28
CA LYS A 300 -8.53 7.53 9.37
C LYS A 300 -7.59 7.59 8.17
N LEU A 301 -7.86 6.74 7.19
CA LEU A 301 -6.96 6.55 6.06
C LEU A 301 -6.93 7.76 5.14
N SER A 302 -8.04 8.46 4.96
CA SER A 302 -8.13 9.66 4.11
C SER A 302 -7.29 10.83 4.65
N GLU A 303 -7.10 10.94 5.98
CA GLU A 303 -6.28 12.01 6.57
C GLU A 303 -4.79 11.95 6.19
N ILE A 304 -4.32 10.80 5.65
CA ILE A 304 -2.94 10.71 5.17
C ILE A 304 -2.74 11.28 3.77
N ILE A 305 -3.82 11.52 3.01
CA ILE A 305 -3.75 12.02 1.63
C ILE A 305 -3.32 13.49 1.62
N ASP A 306 -2.29 13.80 0.85
CA ASP A 306 -1.78 15.16 0.72
C ASP A 306 -2.53 15.96 -0.34
N GLU A 307 -2.86 15.30 -1.47
CA GLU A 307 -3.39 15.96 -2.66
C GLU A 307 -4.48 15.12 -3.33
N THR A 308 -5.56 15.76 -3.78
CA THR A 308 -6.65 15.12 -4.53
C THR A 308 -6.92 15.86 -5.83
N TYR A 309 -6.82 15.17 -6.96
CA TYR A 309 -6.87 15.72 -8.30
C TYR A 309 -8.04 15.20 -9.13
N SER A 310 -8.45 16.00 -10.14
CA SER A 310 -9.25 15.46 -11.25
C SER A 310 -8.42 14.48 -12.08
N PRO A 311 -8.98 13.35 -12.56
CA PRO A 311 -8.30 12.48 -13.51
C PRO A 311 -7.81 13.19 -14.80
N GLU A 312 -8.38 14.34 -15.14
CA GLU A 312 -7.92 15.18 -16.26
C GLU A 312 -6.48 15.70 -16.08
N GLN A 313 -6.01 15.76 -14.81
CA GLN A 313 -4.64 16.16 -14.47
C GLN A 313 -3.65 14.96 -14.46
N ALA A 314 -4.09 13.77 -14.86
CA ALA A 314 -3.27 12.55 -14.79
C ALA A 314 -1.90 12.70 -15.47
N SER A 315 -1.84 13.33 -16.64
CA SER A 315 -0.57 13.55 -17.36
C SER A 315 0.45 14.32 -16.54
N GLU A 316 0.03 15.42 -15.89
CA GLU A 316 0.87 16.24 -15.02
C GLU A 316 1.32 15.45 -13.79
N ILE A 317 0.38 14.80 -13.10
CA ILE A 317 0.64 14.07 -11.86
C ILE A 317 1.59 12.90 -12.08
N TYR A 318 1.40 12.14 -13.15
CA TYR A 318 2.29 11.03 -13.46
C TYR A 318 3.66 11.48 -14.00
N THR A 319 3.75 12.65 -14.65
CA THR A 319 5.04 13.27 -14.95
C THR A 319 5.79 13.62 -13.65
N ARG A 320 5.11 14.20 -12.65
CA ARG A 320 5.70 14.42 -11.32
C ARG A 320 6.14 13.09 -10.69
N LEU A 321 5.31 12.04 -10.78
CA LEU A 321 5.64 10.72 -10.26
C LEU A 321 6.89 10.13 -10.93
N ALA A 322 7.03 10.25 -12.25
CA ALA A 322 8.16 9.70 -12.99
C ALA A 322 9.50 10.35 -12.59
N PHE A 323 9.53 11.68 -12.48
CA PHE A 323 10.79 12.43 -12.44
C PHE A 323 11.13 13.02 -11.07
N ASN A 324 10.20 13.17 -10.14
CA ASN A 324 10.49 13.72 -8.84
C ASN A 324 10.90 12.63 -7.84
N LYS A 325 11.93 12.89 -7.05
CA LYS A 325 12.38 11.97 -5.99
C LYS A 325 11.32 11.79 -4.90
N THR A 326 10.67 12.88 -4.52
CA THR A 326 9.57 12.87 -3.54
C THR A 326 8.24 13.01 -4.27
N PHE A 327 7.25 12.25 -3.82
CA PHE A 327 5.90 12.31 -4.37
C PHE A 327 4.89 12.28 -3.23
N PRO A 328 3.88 13.15 -3.23
CA PRO A 328 2.85 13.20 -2.21
C PRO A 328 1.96 11.95 -2.24
N LEU A 329 1.14 11.77 -1.21
CA LEU A 329 0.11 10.75 -1.20
C LEU A 329 -1.12 11.31 -1.93
N VAL A 330 -1.49 10.68 -3.05
CA VAL A 330 -2.43 11.21 -4.02
C VAL A 330 -3.65 10.31 -4.21
N GLN A 331 -4.81 10.95 -4.35
CA GLN A 331 -6.04 10.32 -4.86
C GLN A 331 -6.56 11.07 -6.08
N PHE A 332 -7.24 10.34 -6.98
CA PHE A 332 -8.05 10.92 -8.05
C PHE A 332 -9.53 10.91 -7.64
N ASP A 333 -10.17 12.06 -7.73
CA ASP A 333 -11.60 12.26 -7.54
C ASP A 333 -12.29 12.30 -8.92
N TRP A 334 -13.00 11.22 -9.23
CA TRP A 334 -13.69 11.03 -10.50
C TRP A 334 -14.95 11.90 -10.64
N GLY A 335 -15.46 12.45 -9.55
CA GLY A 335 -16.53 13.43 -9.57
C GLY A 335 -16.10 14.80 -10.11
N LYS A 336 -14.79 15.06 -10.20
CA LYS A 336 -14.22 16.31 -10.72
C LYS A 336 -14.02 16.32 -12.25
N ILE A 337 -14.31 15.22 -12.93
CA ILE A 337 -14.28 15.19 -14.41
C ILE A 337 -15.40 16.08 -14.95
N LYS A 338 -15.04 16.93 -15.92
CA LYS A 338 -15.95 17.80 -16.64
C LYS A 338 -16.46 17.16 -17.92
#